data_f552cb0512173d22bf9ae5627895f410
#
_entry.id   f552cb0512173d22bf9ae5627895f410
#
_cell.length_a   1.000
_cell.length_b   1.000
_cell.length_c   1.000
_cell.angle_alpha   90.00
_cell.angle_beta   90.00
_cell.angle_gamma   90.00
#
_symmetry.space_group_name_H-M   'P 1'
#
loop_
_entity.id
_entity.type
_entity.pdbx_description
1 polymer ?
#
loop_
_entity_poly.entity_id
_entity_poly.type
_entity_poly.pdbx_seq_one_letter_code
_entity_poly.pdbx_strand_id
1 'polypeptide(L)'
;MGMSKSYWIWYPGDFELYHGMKQNFSRVERGYGWPAFWKSEGFRNRVAFRRTYHLEAETSFTVYSNAIGHVLAGEKKYPFGKKITCGPGEVSIAVHAGCIEAFPCIYIEGDVICSDKGWMTEDYDQEPVPAGRSKYFTRAEQNPTVWEYSEKVYEPVSVTEYNGGTLYEFETELNAVLEAEFVSGYQPVLICCGESVEEAIDPVNCYYSWQPDEKTGKCPCCAVRFAYIPECVPGEVILKARHQYVDIPVRAEFHCGEERLNQIWAVAEHTFRLCSGIFFIDGVKRDKWIWSGDAYQSFFVNRYLMADADIDQRTILALRGNDPMTRHINTIVDYSLLWLLGVDYHNEGYGDREFLELVY
;
A
#
# COMPACT_ATOMS: atom_id res chain seq x y z
N MET A 1 7.91 13.62 -22.97
CA MET A 1 8.02 14.31 -21.67
C MET A 1 9.09 13.56 -20.88
N GLY A 2 10.17 14.23 -20.47
CA GLY A 2 11.17 13.62 -19.59
C GLY A 2 10.49 13.21 -18.28
N MET A 3 10.80 12.01 -17.76
CA MET A 3 10.32 11.59 -16.46
C MET A 3 10.77 12.63 -15.42
N SER A 4 9.86 13.10 -14.57
CA SER A 4 10.19 13.95 -13.42
C SER A 4 11.29 13.27 -12.62
N LYS A 5 12.33 14.00 -12.26
CA LYS A 5 13.38 13.52 -11.37
C LYS A 5 12.96 13.56 -9.91
N SER A 6 11.83 14.21 -9.60
CA SER A 6 11.34 14.42 -8.25
C SER A 6 10.43 13.29 -7.79
N TYR A 7 10.53 13.01 -6.50
CA TYR A 7 9.64 12.10 -5.75
C TYR A 7 9.08 12.86 -4.55
N TRP A 8 7.95 12.43 -4.05
CA TRP A 8 7.62 12.69 -2.66
C TRP A 8 8.61 11.95 -1.78
N ILE A 9 9.16 12.64 -0.77
CA ILE A 9 10.12 12.10 0.17
C ILE A 9 9.61 12.29 1.60
N TRP A 10 9.94 11.33 2.48
CA TRP A 10 9.53 11.26 3.88
C TRP A 10 10.63 10.68 4.75
N TYR A 11 10.42 10.65 6.06
CA TYR A 11 11.32 9.92 6.95
C TYR A 11 11.13 8.40 6.73
N PRO A 12 12.17 7.62 6.45
CA PRO A 12 12.06 6.21 6.10
C PRO A 12 11.39 5.41 7.22
N GLY A 13 10.44 4.54 6.85
CA GLY A 13 9.60 3.77 7.77
C GLY A 13 8.29 4.44 8.15
N ASP A 14 8.16 5.77 8.08
CA ASP A 14 6.93 6.48 8.50
C ASP A 14 5.76 6.21 7.55
N PHE A 15 6.03 6.14 6.24
CA PHE A 15 5.03 5.74 5.25
C PHE A 15 4.49 4.33 5.54
N GLU A 16 5.39 3.41 5.79
CA GLU A 16 5.09 2.01 6.01
C GLU A 16 4.31 1.79 7.32
N LEU A 17 4.69 2.48 8.38
CA LEU A 17 3.96 2.46 9.65
C LEU A 17 2.55 3.05 9.51
N TYR A 18 2.42 4.19 8.84
CA TYR A 18 1.14 4.84 8.63
C TYR A 18 0.17 3.98 7.83
N HIS A 19 0.61 3.43 6.71
CA HIS A 19 -0.22 2.57 5.88
C HIS A 19 -0.47 1.20 6.51
N GLY A 20 0.49 0.64 7.23
CA GLY A 20 0.31 -0.57 8.02
C GLY A 20 -0.73 -0.40 9.13
N MET A 21 -0.74 0.72 9.84
CA MET A 21 -1.79 1.05 10.81
C MET A 21 -3.16 1.18 10.14
N LYS A 22 -3.27 1.87 9.01
CA LYS A 22 -4.52 1.96 8.25
C LYS A 22 -5.03 0.59 7.81
N GLN A 23 -4.14 -0.28 7.32
CA GLN A 23 -4.49 -1.63 6.94
C GLN A 23 -4.99 -2.43 8.15
N ASN A 24 -4.34 -2.31 9.31
CA ASN A 24 -4.78 -2.97 10.54
C ASN A 24 -6.20 -2.55 10.94
N PHE A 25 -6.51 -1.25 10.89
CA PHE A 25 -7.83 -0.74 11.24
C PHE A 25 -8.91 -1.01 10.17
N SER A 26 -8.54 -1.28 8.94
CA SER A 26 -9.49 -1.57 7.86
C SER A 26 -9.92 -3.04 7.80
N ARG A 27 -9.32 -3.92 8.60
CA ARG A 27 -9.71 -5.33 8.64
C ARG A 27 -11.06 -5.50 9.33
N VAL A 28 -12.00 -6.07 8.62
CA VAL A 28 -13.41 -6.17 9.06
C VAL A 28 -13.71 -7.48 9.78
N GLU A 29 -13.01 -8.54 9.44
CA GLU A 29 -13.30 -9.92 9.88
C GLU A 29 -12.72 -10.29 11.24
N ARG A 30 -11.72 -9.55 11.73
CA ARG A 30 -11.01 -9.88 12.98
C ARG A 30 -11.09 -8.81 14.07
N GLY A 31 -11.68 -7.67 13.76
CA GLY A 31 -11.54 -6.50 14.60
C GLY A 31 -10.08 -6.01 14.67
N TYR A 32 -9.86 -4.79 15.06
CA TYR A 32 -8.51 -4.25 15.18
C TYR A 32 -7.80 -4.80 16.42
N GLY A 33 -6.48 -4.81 16.37
CA GLY A 33 -5.61 -5.35 17.41
C GLY A 33 -5.26 -6.82 17.23
N TRP A 34 -5.80 -7.48 16.22
CA TRP A 34 -5.40 -8.83 15.85
C TRP A 34 -5.02 -8.90 14.36
N PRO A 35 -3.89 -9.51 14.00
CA PRO A 35 -2.79 -9.92 14.92
C PRO A 35 -2.23 -8.70 15.63
N ALA A 36 -1.59 -8.91 16.79
CA ALA A 36 -1.02 -7.84 17.58
C ALA A 36 -0.06 -6.99 16.75
N PHE A 37 -0.27 -5.69 16.75
CA PHE A 37 0.67 -4.76 16.17
C PHE A 37 1.88 -4.67 17.11
N TRP A 38 3.04 -5.16 16.68
CA TRP A 38 4.25 -5.28 17.51
C TRP A 38 4.98 -3.95 17.74
N LYS A 39 4.60 -2.92 17.00
CA LYS A 39 5.08 -1.56 17.16
C LYS A 39 3.95 -0.69 17.67
N SER A 40 4.18 -0.06 18.81
CA SER A 40 3.25 0.89 19.42
C SER A 40 3.59 2.33 19.07
N GLU A 41 4.81 2.57 18.62
CA GLU A 41 5.28 3.89 18.19
C GLU A 41 4.72 4.20 16.81
N GLY A 42 4.10 5.36 16.69
CA GLY A 42 3.59 5.86 15.43
C GLY A 42 4.70 6.46 14.55
N PHE A 43 4.30 6.97 13.41
CA PHE A 43 5.13 7.79 12.54
C PHE A 43 5.51 9.11 13.23
N ARG A 44 6.58 9.77 12.74
CA ARG A 44 7.05 11.04 13.25
C ARG A 44 6.12 12.19 12.90
N ASN A 45 5.91 13.09 13.86
CA ASN A 45 5.06 14.27 13.66
C ASN A 45 5.86 15.47 13.16
N ARG A 46 7.19 15.44 13.27
CA ARG A 46 8.08 16.52 12.86
C ARG A 46 9.31 15.94 12.21
N VAL A 47 9.66 16.48 11.06
CA VAL A 47 10.81 16.03 10.28
C VAL A 47 11.47 17.24 9.62
N ALA A 48 12.80 17.23 9.56
CA ALA A 48 13.56 18.15 8.74
C ALA A 48 14.21 17.39 7.58
N PHE A 49 14.18 17.99 6.39
CA PHE A 49 14.83 17.49 5.18
C PHE A 49 15.95 18.44 4.82
N ARG A 50 17.14 17.92 4.50
CA ARG A 50 18.31 18.76 4.24
C ARG A 50 19.10 18.30 3.03
N ARG A 51 19.57 19.28 2.26
CA ARG A 51 20.55 19.06 1.20
C ARG A 51 21.31 20.35 0.88
N THR A 52 22.60 20.23 0.59
CA THR A 52 23.42 21.33 0.10
C THR A 52 23.72 21.17 -1.39
N TYR A 53 23.61 22.24 -2.13
CA TYR A 53 23.84 22.32 -3.57
C TYR A 53 24.97 23.31 -3.87
N HIS A 54 25.70 23.04 -4.94
CA HIS A 54 26.60 24.02 -5.56
C HIS A 54 25.97 24.42 -6.92
N LEU A 55 25.47 25.64 -7.00
CA LEU A 55 24.75 26.14 -8.16
C LEU A 55 25.68 26.91 -9.09
N GLU A 56 25.68 26.55 -10.37
CA GLU A 56 26.44 27.27 -11.41
C GLU A 56 25.73 28.54 -11.91
N ALA A 57 24.39 28.55 -11.83
CA ALA A 57 23.55 29.66 -12.28
C ALA A 57 22.35 29.85 -11.33
N GLU A 58 21.65 30.96 -11.53
CA GLU A 58 20.39 31.22 -10.84
C GLU A 58 19.39 30.09 -11.09
N THR A 59 18.84 29.52 -10.03
CA THR A 59 17.97 28.31 -10.04
C THR A 59 16.72 28.58 -9.23
N SER A 60 15.58 28.15 -9.75
CA SER A 60 14.29 28.27 -9.05
C SER A 60 13.69 26.90 -8.74
N PHE A 61 12.96 26.81 -7.64
CA PHE A 61 12.24 25.62 -7.21
C PHE A 61 11.02 25.96 -6.38
N THR A 62 10.12 25.01 -6.21
CA THR A 62 8.93 25.11 -5.35
C THR A 62 8.84 23.88 -4.46
N VAL A 63 8.51 24.06 -3.18
CA VAL A 63 8.33 22.96 -2.23
C VAL A 63 6.85 22.80 -1.90
N TYR A 64 6.30 21.61 -2.13
CA TYR A 64 4.97 21.20 -1.72
C TYR A 64 5.06 20.26 -0.51
N SER A 65 4.07 20.26 0.36
CA SER A 65 4.00 19.40 1.53
C SER A 65 2.55 19.17 1.94
N ASN A 66 2.27 18.01 2.55
CA ASN A 66 1.03 17.72 3.26
C ASN A 66 1.00 18.33 4.68
N ALA A 67 2.11 18.94 5.11
CA ALA A 67 2.37 19.37 6.48
C ALA A 67 2.38 20.89 6.60
N ILE A 68 2.35 21.37 7.83
CA ILE A 68 2.64 22.76 8.17
C ILE A 68 4.14 22.91 8.33
N GLY A 69 4.71 24.03 7.84
CA GLY A 69 6.14 24.24 7.99
C GLY A 69 6.70 25.35 7.12
N HIS A 70 7.98 25.24 6.79
CA HIS A 70 8.68 26.24 6.01
C HIS A 70 9.96 25.70 5.35
N VAL A 71 10.43 26.43 4.38
CA VAL A 71 11.69 26.21 3.67
C VAL A 71 12.71 27.26 4.11
N LEU A 72 13.91 26.82 4.44
CA LEU A 72 15.08 27.69 4.58
C LEU A 72 15.95 27.50 3.35
N ALA A 73 16.25 28.58 2.64
CA ALA A 73 17.25 28.62 1.58
C ALA A 73 18.34 29.60 1.97
N GLY A 74 19.48 29.06 2.41
CA GLY A 74 20.45 29.82 3.19
C GLY A 74 19.79 30.35 4.48
N GLU A 75 19.88 31.65 4.73
CA GLU A 75 19.30 32.32 5.92
C GLU A 75 17.83 32.76 5.72
N LYS A 76 17.29 32.66 4.51
CA LYS A 76 15.94 33.17 4.18
C LYS A 76 14.87 32.08 4.38
N LYS A 77 13.76 32.51 4.96
CA LYS A 77 12.60 31.65 5.25
C LYS A 77 11.47 31.90 4.26
N TYR A 78 10.88 30.80 3.75
CA TYR A 78 9.80 30.82 2.78
C TYR A 78 8.67 29.87 3.18
N PRO A 79 7.40 30.19 2.87
CA PRO A 79 6.29 29.26 3.02
C PRO A 79 6.30 28.20 1.90
N PHE A 80 5.61 27.09 2.13
CA PHE A 80 5.34 26.07 1.09
C PHE A 80 4.53 26.66 -0.07
N GLY A 81 4.68 26.09 -1.26
CA GLY A 81 4.00 26.51 -2.47
C GLY A 81 4.56 27.81 -3.11
N LYS A 82 5.51 28.49 -2.48
CA LYS A 82 6.12 29.68 -3.04
C LYS A 82 7.32 29.31 -3.91
N LYS A 83 7.41 29.93 -5.11
CA LYS A 83 8.61 29.84 -5.93
C LYS A 83 9.78 30.53 -5.22
N ILE A 84 10.88 29.81 -5.05
CA ILE A 84 12.12 30.25 -4.42
C ILE A 84 13.20 30.31 -5.48
N THR A 85 13.99 31.37 -5.49
CA THR A 85 15.11 31.56 -6.43
C THR A 85 16.40 31.73 -5.64
N CYS A 86 17.41 30.94 -5.98
CA CYS A 86 18.75 30.96 -5.41
C CYS A 86 19.77 31.37 -6.51
N GLY A 87 20.67 32.25 -6.16
CA GLY A 87 21.77 32.65 -7.05
C GLY A 87 22.87 31.57 -7.12
N PRO A 88 23.89 31.77 -8.00
CA PRO A 88 25.02 30.84 -8.07
C PRO A 88 25.83 30.83 -6.78
N GLY A 89 26.49 29.68 -6.51
CA GLY A 89 27.29 29.43 -5.31
C GLY A 89 26.73 28.29 -4.49
N GLU A 90 27.26 28.13 -3.29
CA GLU A 90 26.80 27.12 -2.35
C GLU A 90 25.51 27.56 -1.65
N VAL A 91 24.51 26.70 -1.65
CA VAL A 91 23.24 26.93 -0.94
C VAL A 91 22.80 25.68 -0.20
N SER A 92 22.56 25.83 1.11
CA SER A 92 21.93 24.79 1.92
C SER A 92 20.43 25.02 1.96
N ILE A 93 19.70 23.97 1.64
CA ILE A 93 18.24 23.95 1.70
C ILE A 93 17.85 23.08 2.89
N ALA A 94 17.00 23.63 3.78
CA ALA A 94 16.39 22.87 4.86
C ALA A 94 14.86 23.07 4.81
N VAL A 95 14.11 21.98 4.90
CA VAL A 95 12.64 22.00 4.92
C VAL A 95 12.18 21.42 6.23
N HIS A 96 11.49 22.22 7.03
CA HIS A 96 10.92 21.82 8.32
C HIS A 96 9.43 21.57 8.12
N ALA A 97 8.98 20.36 8.37
CA ALA A 97 7.60 19.93 8.16
C ALA A 97 7.03 19.24 9.41
N GLY A 98 5.81 19.59 9.80
CA GLY A 98 5.11 18.99 10.94
C GLY A 98 3.64 18.70 10.60
N CYS A 99 3.19 17.47 10.91
CA CYS A 99 1.81 17.01 10.73
C CYS A 99 1.40 16.14 11.90
N ILE A 100 0.17 16.32 12.41
CA ILE A 100 -0.35 15.53 13.54
C ILE A 100 -1.12 14.31 13.06
N GLU A 101 -1.85 14.44 11.96
CA GLU A 101 -2.78 13.41 11.46
C GLU A 101 -2.11 12.37 10.57
N ALA A 102 -0.92 12.71 10.03
CA ALA A 102 -0.17 11.86 9.12
C ALA A 102 1.34 12.16 9.22
N PHE A 103 2.16 11.31 8.60
CA PHE A 103 3.59 11.55 8.53
C PHE A 103 3.90 12.75 7.59
N PRO A 104 4.87 13.62 7.97
CA PRO A 104 5.28 14.73 7.10
C PRO A 104 5.99 14.22 5.85
N CYS A 105 5.58 14.72 4.69
CA CYS A 105 6.26 14.47 3.43
C CYS A 105 6.34 15.74 2.59
N ILE A 106 7.34 15.79 1.71
CA ILE A 106 7.57 16.94 0.83
C ILE A 106 7.84 16.49 -0.62
N TYR A 107 7.49 17.35 -1.55
CA TYR A 107 7.83 17.24 -2.96
C TYR A 107 8.47 18.55 -3.41
N ILE A 108 9.61 18.47 -4.08
CA ILE A 108 10.34 19.64 -4.55
C ILE A 108 10.39 19.60 -6.07
N GLU A 109 9.76 20.60 -6.68
CA GLU A 109 9.70 20.78 -8.12
C GLU A 109 10.75 21.80 -8.58
N GLY A 110 11.68 21.36 -9.40
CA GLY A 110 12.71 22.20 -9.99
C GLY A 110 13.67 21.39 -10.86
N ASP A 111 14.43 22.08 -11.71
CA ASP A 111 15.33 21.42 -12.66
C ASP A 111 16.63 20.91 -12.00
N VAL A 112 17.17 21.67 -11.06
CA VAL A 112 18.42 21.38 -10.33
C VAL A 112 18.12 21.05 -8.86
N ILE A 113 17.36 21.92 -8.20
CA ILE A 113 16.90 21.68 -6.83
C ILE A 113 15.57 20.93 -6.90
N CYS A 114 15.60 19.62 -6.74
CA CYS A 114 14.44 18.73 -6.83
C CYS A 114 14.56 17.62 -5.77
N SER A 115 13.44 16.99 -5.43
CA SER A 115 13.43 15.89 -4.45
C SER A 115 13.77 14.53 -5.09
N ASP A 116 14.98 14.45 -5.63
CA ASP A 116 15.60 13.22 -6.12
C ASP A 116 16.34 12.46 -4.99
N LYS A 117 17.27 11.59 -5.35
CA LYS A 117 18.19 10.95 -4.40
C LYS A 117 19.16 11.97 -3.78
N GLY A 118 19.59 11.71 -2.55
CA GLY A 118 20.60 12.51 -1.85
C GLY A 118 20.03 13.54 -0.87
N TRP A 119 18.74 13.54 -0.62
CA TRP A 119 18.16 14.25 0.51
C TRP A 119 18.33 13.43 1.79
N MET A 120 18.77 14.09 2.85
CA MET A 120 18.84 13.54 4.20
C MET A 120 17.64 14.04 4.99
N THR A 121 17.18 13.22 5.93
CA THR A 121 16.06 13.56 6.82
C THR A 121 16.40 13.24 8.26
N GLU A 122 15.88 14.02 9.19
CA GLU A 122 16.11 13.88 10.63
C GLU A 122 14.84 14.22 11.41
N ASP A 123 14.70 13.65 12.61
CA ASP A 123 13.61 13.94 13.55
C ASP A 123 14.04 14.81 14.73
N TYR A 124 15.22 15.40 14.66
CA TYR A 124 15.89 16.25 15.68
C TYR A 124 16.53 15.49 16.84
N ASP A 125 16.21 14.23 17.05
CA ASP A 125 16.72 13.42 18.17
C ASP A 125 17.69 12.32 17.71
N GLN A 126 17.81 12.11 16.38
CA GLN A 126 18.64 11.06 15.77
C GLN A 126 19.56 11.63 14.69
N GLU A 127 20.57 10.85 14.32
CA GLU A 127 21.42 11.18 13.18
C GLU A 127 20.63 11.20 11.87
N PRO A 128 20.98 12.11 10.95
CA PRO A 128 20.33 12.20 9.64
C PRO A 128 20.46 10.90 8.85
N VAL A 129 19.36 10.46 8.24
CA VAL A 129 19.29 9.29 7.39
C VAL A 129 18.83 9.64 5.97
N PRO A 130 19.12 8.85 4.92
CA PRO A 130 18.58 9.07 3.60
C PRO A 130 17.05 9.10 3.61
N ALA A 131 16.43 10.06 2.90
CA ALA A 131 14.99 10.20 2.83
C ALA A 131 14.35 9.02 2.09
N GLY A 132 13.26 8.49 2.66
CA GLY A 132 12.41 7.48 2.05
C GLY A 132 11.65 8.05 0.85
N ARG A 133 11.38 7.21 -0.15
CA ARG A 133 10.64 7.54 -1.37
C ARG A 133 10.05 6.29 -2.00
N SER A 134 9.12 6.47 -2.94
CA SER A 134 8.60 5.38 -3.77
C SER A 134 8.33 5.88 -5.20
N LYS A 135 8.51 4.97 -6.18
CA LYS A 135 8.23 5.25 -7.61
C LYS A 135 6.77 5.60 -7.91
N TYR A 136 5.87 5.33 -6.97
CA TYR A 136 4.44 5.63 -7.14
C TYR A 136 4.07 7.08 -6.87
N PHE A 137 4.98 7.86 -6.25
CA PHE A 137 4.72 9.25 -5.85
C PHE A 137 5.70 10.21 -6.52
N THR A 138 5.48 10.48 -7.81
CA THR A 138 6.38 11.25 -8.68
C THR A 138 5.79 12.56 -9.20
N ARG A 139 4.58 12.92 -8.75
CA ARG A 139 3.89 14.14 -9.17
C ARG A 139 3.44 14.96 -7.96
N ALA A 140 3.50 16.28 -8.08
CA ALA A 140 3.18 17.20 -6.99
C ALA A 140 1.75 17.06 -6.43
N GLU A 141 0.79 16.68 -7.29
CA GLU A 141 -0.62 16.52 -6.93
C GLU A 141 -0.91 15.25 -6.10
N GLN A 142 0.02 14.29 -6.11
CA GLN A 142 -0.12 13.07 -5.32
C GLN A 142 0.12 13.38 -3.84
N ASN A 143 -0.54 12.61 -2.98
CA ASN A 143 -0.32 12.68 -1.54
C ASN A 143 0.05 11.30 -1.01
N PRO A 144 1.29 11.06 -0.53
CA PRO A 144 1.71 9.75 -0.03
C PRO A 144 0.89 9.22 1.16
N THR A 145 0.11 10.05 1.83
CA THR A 145 -0.79 9.61 2.91
C THR A 145 -2.07 8.96 2.36
N VAL A 146 -2.28 9.01 1.05
CA VAL A 146 -3.38 8.36 0.34
C VAL A 146 -2.79 7.45 -0.73
N TRP A 147 -3.09 6.16 -0.63
CA TRP A 147 -2.74 5.23 -1.69
C TRP A 147 -3.91 5.13 -2.68
N GLU A 148 -3.65 5.48 -3.93
CA GLU A 148 -4.61 5.35 -5.02
C GLU A 148 -4.46 3.97 -5.67
N TYR A 149 -5.41 3.07 -5.40
CA TYR A 149 -5.45 1.76 -6.04
C TYR A 149 -5.90 1.90 -7.49
N SER A 150 -5.35 1.06 -8.36
CA SER A 150 -5.95 0.79 -9.67
C SER A 150 -7.24 0.02 -9.45
N GLU A 151 -8.25 0.28 -10.31
CA GLU A 151 -9.56 -0.33 -10.18
C GLU A 151 -10.00 -0.97 -11.50
N LYS A 152 -10.64 -2.14 -11.38
CA LYS A 152 -11.33 -2.81 -12.48
C LYS A 152 -12.69 -3.29 -12.01
N VAL A 153 -13.73 -2.95 -12.76
CA VAL A 153 -15.09 -3.40 -12.45
C VAL A 153 -15.34 -4.76 -13.08
N TYR A 154 -15.84 -5.69 -12.27
CA TYR A 154 -16.29 -7.01 -12.68
C TYR A 154 -17.78 -7.12 -12.44
N GLU A 155 -18.47 -7.68 -13.43
CA GLU A 155 -19.86 -8.14 -13.31
C GLU A 155 -19.86 -9.64 -13.01
N PRO A 156 -20.86 -10.17 -12.29
CA PRO A 156 -20.98 -11.61 -12.08
C PRO A 156 -21.08 -12.36 -13.41
N VAL A 157 -20.35 -13.46 -13.52
CA VAL A 157 -20.46 -14.37 -14.68
C VAL A 157 -21.69 -15.27 -14.60
N SER A 158 -22.25 -15.39 -13.38
CA SER A 158 -23.49 -16.14 -13.13
C SER A 158 -24.31 -15.47 -12.05
N VAL A 159 -25.63 -15.40 -12.25
CA VAL A 159 -26.62 -14.94 -11.24
C VAL A 159 -27.76 -15.95 -11.28
N THR A 160 -27.92 -16.71 -10.21
CA THR A 160 -28.87 -17.83 -10.16
C THR A 160 -29.68 -17.83 -8.88
N GLU A 161 -30.91 -18.35 -8.94
CA GLU A 161 -31.65 -18.69 -7.74
C GLU A 161 -31.00 -19.90 -7.05
N TYR A 162 -30.76 -19.78 -5.76
CA TYR A 162 -30.15 -20.84 -4.97
C TYR A 162 -30.70 -20.80 -3.53
N ASN A 163 -31.21 -21.94 -3.04
CA ASN A 163 -31.71 -22.10 -1.67
C ASN A 163 -32.66 -20.96 -1.19
N GLY A 164 -33.52 -20.46 -2.07
CA GLY A 164 -34.46 -19.39 -1.74
C GLY A 164 -33.87 -18.00 -1.68
N GLY A 165 -32.69 -17.80 -2.26
CA GLY A 165 -32.03 -16.51 -2.43
C GLY A 165 -31.34 -16.40 -3.77
N THR A 166 -30.53 -15.37 -3.98
CA THR A 166 -29.77 -15.14 -5.20
C THR A 166 -28.29 -15.34 -4.96
N LEU A 167 -27.66 -16.22 -5.73
CA LEU A 167 -26.21 -16.46 -5.75
C LEU A 167 -25.59 -15.77 -6.97
N TYR A 168 -24.56 -14.98 -6.70
CA TYR A 168 -23.71 -14.28 -7.68
C TYR A 168 -22.35 -14.95 -7.70
N GLU A 169 -21.84 -15.31 -8.87
CA GLU A 169 -20.49 -15.85 -9.07
C GLU A 169 -19.66 -14.86 -9.90
N PHE A 170 -18.47 -14.50 -9.42
CA PHE A 170 -17.46 -13.78 -10.18
C PHE A 170 -16.47 -14.77 -10.80
N GLU A 171 -15.87 -14.39 -11.92
CA GLU A 171 -14.95 -15.23 -12.68
C GLU A 171 -13.80 -15.80 -11.83
N THR A 172 -13.33 -14.99 -10.87
CA THR A 172 -12.19 -15.33 -10.00
C THR A 172 -12.37 -14.67 -8.64
N GLU A 173 -11.50 -15.03 -7.69
CA GLU A 173 -11.39 -14.33 -6.41
C GLU A 173 -10.92 -12.89 -6.63
N LEU A 174 -11.55 -11.94 -5.93
CA LEU A 174 -11.28 -10.51 -6.04
C LEU A 174 -11.08 -9.90 -4.64
N ASN A 175 -10.20 -8.92 -4.53
CA ASN A 175 -10.18 -7.99 -3.40
C ASN A 175 -10.94 -6.74 -3.86
N ALA A 176 -12.21 -6.62 -3.48
CA ALA A 176 -13.12 -5.67 -4.11
C ALA A 176 -14.05 -4.95 -3.15
N VAL A 177 -14.45 -3.74 -3.55
CA VAL A 177 -15.64 -3.08 -3.04
C VAL A 177 -16.84 -3.58 -3.84
N LEU A 178 -17.80 -4.22 -3.17
CA LEU A 178 -19.08 -4.56 -3.79
C LEU A 178 -19.98 -3.32 -3.85
N GLU A 179 -20.64 -3.15 -4.97
CA GLU A 179 -21.62 -2.10 -5.21
C GLU A 179 -22.97 -2.77 -5.49
N ALA A 180 -23.99 -2.44 -4.69
CA ALA A 180 -25.33 -2.98 -4.83
C ALA A 180 -26.28 -1.88 -5.37
N GLU A 181 -26.97 -2.17 -6.47
CA GLU A 181 -28.00 -1.34 -7.06
C GLU A 181 -29.36 -2.06 -6.93
N PHE A 182 -30.35 -1.38 -6.35
CA PHE A 182 -31.69 -1.92 -6.12
C PHE A 182 -32.63 -1.50 -7.26
N VAL A 183 -33.13 -2.46 -8.02
CA VAL A 183 -33.93 -2.20 -9.25
C VAL A 183 -35.31 -1.60 -8.93
N SER A 184 -35.94 -2.04 -7.85
CA SER A 184 -37.29 -1.60 -7.46
C SER A 184 -37.30 -0.67 -6.24
N GLY A 185 -36.18 0.00 -5.95
CA GLY A 185 -35.95 0.82 -4.77
C GLY A 185 -35.28 0.05 -3.63
N TYR A 186 -34.74 0.82 -2.70
CA TYR A 186 -33.97 0.26 -1.59
C TYR A 186 -34.79 -0.71 -0.73
N GLN A 187 -34.19 -1.86 -0.46
CA GLN A 187 -34.69 -2.85 0.51
C GLN A 187 -33.52 -3.29 1.40
N PRO A 188 -33.72 -3.45 2.70
CA PRO A 188 -32.68 -3.95 3.60
C PRO A 188 -32.44 -5.42 3.30
N VAL A 189 -31.26 -5.73 2.73
CA VAL A 189 -30.80 -7.09 2.43
C VAL A 189 -29.47 -7.36 3.12
N LEU A 190 -29.21 -8.63 3.43
CA LEU A 190 -27.90 -9.09 3.88
C LEU A 190 -27.16 -9.68 2.68
N ILE A 191 -25.98 -9.19 2.39
CA ILE A 191 -25.11 -9.74 1.35
C ILE A 191 -23.98 -10.52 2.05
N CYS A 192 -23.90 -11.82 1.80
CA CYS A 192 -22.90 -12.72 2.35
C CYS A 192 -21.85 -13.02 1.29
N CYS A 193 -20.57 -12.94 1.64
CA CYS A 193 -19.42 -13.16 0.75
C CYS A 193 -18.64 -14.40 1.14
N GLY A 194 -18.10 -15.11 0.16
CA GLY A 194 -17.25 -16.27 0.38
C GLY A 194 -16.37 -16.59 -0.82
N GLU A 195 -15.37 -17.45 -0.62
CA GLU A 195 -14.52 -18.02 -1.67
C GLU A 195 -15.15 -19.25 -2.33
N SER A 196 -16.13 -19.88 -1.65
CA SER A 196 -16.92 -21.00 -2.18
C SER A 196 -18.40 -20.72 -2.03
N VAL A 197 -19.21 -21.49 -2.74
CA VAL A 197 -20.69 -21.43 -2.66
C VAL A 197 -21.14 -21.77 -1.24
N GLU A 198 -20.59 -22.86 -0.65
CA GLU A 198 -20.94 -23.34 0.67
C GLU A 198 -20.69 -22.29 1.75
N GLU A 199 -19.61 -21.53 1.61
CA GLU A 199 -19.28 -20.45 2.53
C GLU A 199 -20.24 -19.25 2.34
N ALA A 200 -20.47 -18.83 1.11
CA ALA A 200 -21.28 -17.65 0.81
C ALA A 200 -22.74 -17.82 1.24
N ILE A 201 -23.31 -19.03 1.12
CA ILE A 201 -24.72 -19.32 1.45
C ILE A 201 -24.99 -19.50 2.95
N ASP A 202 -23.98 -19.46 3.80
CA ASP A 202 -24.14 -19.56 5.26
C ASP A 202 -24.06 -18.16 5.90
N PRO A 203 -25.18 -17.53 6.25
CA PRO A 203 -25.19 -16.17 6.79
C PRO A 203 -24.50 -16.04 8.17
N VAL A 204 -24.25 -17.15 8.85
CA VAL A 204 -23.64 -17.19 10.17
C VAL A 204 -22.09 -17.35 10.06
N ASN A 205 -21.64 -18.19 9.12
CA ASN A 205 -20.23 -18.57 9.01
C ASN A 205 -19.57 -18.06 7.71
N CYS A 206 -20.29 -17.31 6.85
CA CYS A 206 -19.68 -16.71 5.68
C CYS A 206 -18.48 -15.84 6.08
N TYR A 207 -17.54 -15.68 5.17
CA TYR A 207 -16.34 -14.88 5.41
C TYR A 207 -16.67 -13.45 5.87
N TYR A 208 -17.57 -12.80 5.16
CA TYR A 208 -17.99 -11.43 5.42
C TYR A 208 -19.45 -11.24 5.05
N SER A 209 -20.20 -10.58 5.91
CA SER A 209 -21.57 -10.17 5.61
C SER A 209 -21.74 -8.68 5.74
N TRP A 210 -22.56 -8.10 4.87
CA TRP A 210 -22.76 -6.67 4.78
C TRP A 210 -24.21 -6.33 4.47
N GLN A 211 -24.70 -5.28 5.12
CA GLN A 211 -26.00 -4.67 4.81
C GLN A 211 -25.75 -3.33 4.14
N PRO A 212 -26.11 -3.16 2.85
CA PRO A 212 -26.01 -1.88 2.18
C PRO A 212 -26.84 -0.82 2.88
N ASP A 213 -26.33 0.39 2.95
CA ASP A 213 -27.16 1.55 3.29
C ASP A 213 -27.80 2.15 2.04
N GLU A 214 -28.91 2.88 2.24
CA GLU A 214 -29.67 3.51 1.16
C GLU A 214 -28.84 4.51 0.33
N LYS A 215 -27.79 5.09 0.92
CA LYS A 215 -27.05 6.21 0.32
C LYS A 215 -25.90 5.75 -0.57
N THR A 216 -25.12 4.76 -0.10
CA THR A 216 -23.87 4.41 -0.77
C THR A 216 -23.95 3.12 -1.57
N GLY A 217 -24.74 2.14 -1.10
CA GLY A 217 -24.78 0.82 -1.72
C GLY A 217 -23.41 0.11 -1.80
N LYS A 218 -22.41 0.58 -1.03
CA LYS A 218 -21.01 0.10 -1.12
C LYS A 218 -20.55 -0.56 0.16
N CYS A 219 -19.89 -1.71 0.04
CA CYS A 219 -19.22 -2.36 1.16
C CYS A 219 -17.79 -1.87 1.37
N PRO A 220 -17.19 -2.09 2.53
CA PRO A 220 -15.74 -2.07 2.67
C PRO A 220 -15.08 -3.08 1.73
N CYS A 221 -13.83 -2.82 1.33
CA CYS A 221 -13.08 -3.74 0.46
C CYS A 221 -12.86 -5.09 1.13
N CYS A 222 -13.36 -6.15 0.50
CA CYS A 222 -13.30 -7.52 1.02
C CYS A 222 -12.89 -8.53 -0.08
N ALA A 223 -12.52 -9.74 0.34
CA ALA A 223 -12.32 -10.85 -0.58
C ALA A 223 -13.70 -11.38 -1.04
N VAL A 224 -13.86 -11.61 -2.32
CA VAL A 224 -15.12 -12.14 -2.86
C VAL A 224 -14.91 -12.89 -4.16
N ARG A 225 -15.44 -14.10 -4.23
CA ARG A 225 -15.71 -14.84 -5.46
C ARG A 225 -17.18 -15.14 -5.61
N PHE A 226 -17.84 -15.44 -4.49
CA PHE A 226 -19.28 -15.67 -4.44
C PHE A 226 -19.92 -14.67 -3.49
N ALA A 227 -21.07 -14.14 -3.90
CA ALA A 227 -21.94 -13.36 -3.03
C ALA A 227 -23.34 -13.97 -3.03
N TYR A 228 -23.97 -14.04 -1.86
CA TYR A 228 -25.31 -14.58 -1.70
C TYR A 228 -26.21 -13.60 -0.96
N ILE A 229 -27.42 -13.44 -1.46
CA ILE A 229 -28.45 -12.61 -0.83
C ILE A 229 -29.64 -13.53 -0.50
N PRO A 230 -29.85 -13.84 0.80
CA PRO A 230 -31.03 -14.61 1.23
C PRO A 230 -32.34 -13.90 0.87
N GLU A 231 -33.38 -14.67 0.57
CA GLU A 231 -34.75 -14.17 0.33
C GLU A 231 -34.85 -13.13 -0.80
N CYS A 232 -33.88 -13.08 -1.70
CA CYS A 232 -33.81 -12.18 -2.85
C CYS A 232 -34.04 -12.97 -4.14
N VAL A 233 -34.81 -12.42 -5.06
CA VAL A 233 -35.04 -13.00 -6.38
C VAL A 233 -34.03 -12.46 -7.38
N PRO A 234 -33.48 -13.31 -8.31
CA PRO A 234 -32.58 -12.81 -9.35
C PRO A 234 -33.14 -11.62 -10.13
N GLY A 235 -32.36 -10.55 -10.20
CA GLY A 235 -32.74 -9.31 -10.87
C GLY A 235 -33.31 -8.20 -9.94
N GLU A 236 -33.56 -8.46 -8.68
CA GLU A 236 -33.96 -7.42 -7.71
C GLU A 236 -32.79 -6.55 -7.26
N VAL A 237 -31.61 -7.18 -7.13
CA VAL A 237 -30.36 -6.50 -6.79
C VAL A 237 -29.31 -6.78 -7.87
N ILE A 238 -28.65 -5.74 -8.36
CA ILE A 238 -27.52 -5.85 -9.28
C ILE A 238 -26.26 -5.62 -8.47
N LEU A 239 -25.34 -6.62 -8.45
CA LEU A 239 -24.05 -6.52 -7.82
C LEU A 239 -22.96 -6.30 -8.85
N LYS A 240 -22.01 -5.39 -8.53
CA LYS A 240 -20.74 -5.22 -9.24
C LYS A 240 -19.60 -5.27 -8.23
N ALA A 241 -18.49 -5.85 -8.63
CA ALA A 241 -17.28 -5.90 -7.83
C ALA A 241 -16.24 -4.94 -8.41
N ARG A 242 -15.90 -3.89 -7.68
CA ARG A 242 -14.81 -2.97 -8.03
C ARG A 242 -13.53 -3.49 -7.40
N HIS A 243 -12.79 -4.29 -8.15
CA HIS A 243 -11.52 -4.86 -7.73
C HIS A 243 -10.47 -3.77 -7.58
N GLN A 244 -9.83 -3.72 -6.41
CA GLN A 244 -8.76 -2.77 -6.07
C GLN A 244 -7.42 -3.51 -6.02
N TYR A 245 -6.43 -3.01 -6.73
CA TYR A 245 -5.10 -3.62 -6.83
C TYR A 245 -4.00 -2.58 -7.02
N VAL A 246 -2.76 -2.97 -6.75
CA VAL A 246 -1.57 -2.21 -7.14
C VAL A 246 -1.09 -2.75 -8.47
N ASP A 247 -0.97 -1.87 -9.46
CA ASP A 247 -0.56 -2.28 -10.81
C ASP A 247 0.96 -2.50 -10.85
N ILE A 248 1.37 -3.72 -10.48
CA ILE A 248 2.77 -4.18 -10.59
C ILE A 248 2.84 -5.10 -11.82
N PRO A 249 3.64 -4.75 -12.85
CA PRO A 249 3.75 -5.56 -14.06
C PRO A 249 4.33 -6.94 -13.77
N VAL A 250 3.65 -7.98 -14.25
CA VAL A 250 4.20 -9.35 -14.31
C VAL A 250 5.23 -9.42 -15.43
N ARG A 251 6.39 -10.00 -15.15
CA ARG A 251 7.53 -10.12 -16.07
C ARG A 251 7.84 -11.55 -16.51
N ALA A 252 7.29 -12.53 -15.77
CA ALA A 252 7.48 -13.93 -16.09
C ALA A 252 6.22 -14.52 -16.73
N GLU A 253 6.43 -15.42 -17.66
CA GLU A 253 5.39 -16.21 -18.31
C GLU A 253 5.74 -17.69 -18.19
N PHE A 254 4.75 -18.53 -18.01
CA PHE A 254 4.90 -19.97 -18.01
C PHE A 254 3.84 -20.60 -18.89
N HIS A 255 4.29 -21.44 -19.80
CA HIS A 255 3.41 -22.28 -20.62
C HIS A 255 4.12 -23.62 -20.91
N CYS A 256 3.36 -24.71 -20.80
CA CYS A 256 3.84 -26.05 -21.14
C CYS A 256 2.72 -26.87 -21.81
N GLY A 257 3.07 -28.07 -22.29
CA GLY A 257 2.09 -28.96 -22.94
C GLY A 257 1.07 -29.61 -21.99
N GLU A 258 1.21 -29.44 -20.69
CA GLU A 258 0.30 -29.97 -19.67
C GLU A 258 -0.64 -28.88 -19.19
N GLU A 259 -1.89 -28.92 -19.62
CA GLU A 259 -2.90 -27.89 -19.35
C GLU A 259 -3.14 -27.67 -17.86
N ARG A 260 -3.10 -28.74 -17.06
CA ARG A 260 -3.26 -28.61 -15.61
C ARG A 260 -2.16 -27.77 -14.95
N LEU A 261 -0.93 -27.86 -15.44
CA LEU A 261 0.17 -27.02 -14.94
C LEU A 261 -0.01 -25.56 -15.34
N ASN A 262 -0.51 -25.29 -16.53
CA ASN A 262 -0.84 -23.93 -16.98
C ASN A 262 -1.93 -23.31 -16.10
N GLN A 263 -2.97 -24.07 -15.73
CA GLN A 263 -4.01 -23.63 -14.81
C GLN A 263 -3.48 -23.39 -13.39
N ILE A 264 -2.61 -24.27 -12.89
CA ILE A 264 -1.97 -24.08 -11.57
C ILE A 264 -1.16 -22.79 -11.57
N TRP A 265 -0.38 -22.53 -12.63
CA TRP A 265 0.38 -21.29 -12.76
C TRP A 265 -0.53 -20.07 -12.74
N ALA A 266 -1.59 -20.05 -13.53
CA ALA A 266 -2.53 -18.94 -13.62
C ALA A 266 -3.18 -18.62 -12.26
N VAL A 267 -3.59 -19.65 -11.51
CA VAL A 267 -4.16 -19.49 -10.17
C VAL A 267 -3.10 -18.98 -9.19
N ALA A 268 -1.89 -19.52 -9.21
CA ALA A 268 -0.80 -19.09 -8.34
C ALA A 268 -0.39 -17.63 -8.60
N GLU A 269 -0.26 -17.24 -9.86
CA GLU A 269 0.01 -15.87 -10.28
C GLU A 269 -1.09 -14.92 -9.78
N HIS A 270 -2.36 -15.26 -10.02
CA HIS A 270 -3.49 -14.47 -9.57
C HIS A 270 -3.51 -14.31 -8.05
N THR A 271 -3.33 -15.39 -7.31
CA THR A 271 -3.26 -15.38 -5.84
C THR A 271 -2.13 -14.49 -5.35
N PHE A 272 -0.94 -14.60 -5.94
CA PHE A 272 0.21 -13.78 -5.57
C PHE A 272 -0.06 -12.29 -5.82
N ARG A 273 -0.69 -11.93 -6.95
CA ARG A 273 -1.08 -10.55 -7.26
C ARG A 273 -2.10 -10.00 -6.27
N LEU A 274 -3.09 -10.80 -5.86
CA LEU A 274 -4.05 -10.42 -4.81
C LEU A 274 -3.36 -10.08 -3.49
N CYS A 275 -2.29 -10.81 -3.13
CA CYS A 275 -1.51 -10.62 -1.91
C CYS A 275 -0.41 -9.56 -2.05
N SER A 276 -0.24 -8.96 -3.25
CA SER A 276 0.78 -7.95 -3.56
C SER A 276 0.15 -6.56 -3.68
N GLY A 277 -0.12 -5.94 -2.55
CA GLY A 277 -0.69 -4.60 -2.44
C GLY A 277 0.37 -3.52 -2.17
N ILE A 278 0.10 -2.64 -1.21
CA ILE A 278 1.10 -1.72 -0.67
C ILE A 278 2.26 -2.52 -0.08
N PHE A 279 1.94 -3.63 0.55
CA PHE A 279 2.85 -4.61 1.14
C PHE A 279 2.48 -6.01 0.65
N PHE A 280 3.39 -6.98 0.83
CA PHE A 280 3.01 -8.38 0.80
C PHE A 280 2.22 -8.72 2.06
N ILE A 281 1.10 -9.40 1.85
CA ILE A 281 0.21 -9.88 2.91
C ILE A 281 0.01 -11.40 2.80
N ASP A 282 -0.36 -12.03 3.89
CA ASP A 282 -0.65 -13.47 3.97
C ASP A 282 -1.83 -13.91 3.10
N GLY A 283 -2.82 -13.04 2.93
CA GLY A 283 -4.01 -13.32 2.13
C GLY A 283 -5.00 -12.16 2.14
N VAL A 284 -5.93 -12.15 1.19
CA VAL A 284 -6.97 -11.11 1.07
C VAL A 284 -8.17 -11.36 1.97
N LYS A 285 -8.24 -12.56 2.55
CA LYS A 285 -9.25 -13.02 3.49
C LYS A 285 -8.65 -13.16 4.89
N ARG A 286 -9.42 -13.10 5.93
CA ARG A 286 -9.07 -13.25 7.35
C ARG A 286 -8.02 -12.27 7.86
N ASP A 287 -6.72 -12.65 7.92
CA ASP A 287 -5.73 -11.80 8.59
C ASP A 287 -5.42 -10.53 7.82
N LYS A 288 -5.31 -10.57 6.49
CA LYS A 288 -4.95 -9.39 5.66
C LYS A 288 -3.76 -8.63 6.22
N TRP A 289 -2.73 -9.34 6.68
CA TRP A 289 -1.67 -8.76 7.48
C TRP A 289 -0.29 -9.04 6.92
N ILE A 290 0.66 -8.20 7.33
CA ILE A 290 2.06 -8.32 6.95
C ILE A 290 2.72 -9.30 7.92
N TRP A 291 2.81 -10.58 7.54
CA TRP A 291 3.52 -11.60 8.29
C TRP A 291 4.92 -11.82 7.71
N SER A 292 5.96 -11.86 8.57
CA SER A 292 7.34 -11.96 8.12
C SER A 292 7.63 -13.28 7.42
N GLY A 293 7.00 -14.38 7.86
CA GLY A 293 7.13 -15.69 7.22
C GLY A 293 6.58 -15.69 5.80
N ASP A 294 5.41 -15.11 5.60
CA ASP A 294 4.74 -14.98 4.31
C ASP A 294 5.50 -14.01 3.39
N ALA A 295 5.95 -12.90 3.95
CA ALA A 295 6.76 -11.93 3.22
C ALA A 295 8.07 -12.53 2.71
N TYR A 296 8.75 -13.34 3.52
CA TYR A 296 9.98 -14.02 3.11
C TYR A 296 9.75 -14.93 1.89
N GLN A 297 8.66 -15.72 1.88
CA GLN A 297 8.29 -16.51 0.70
C GLN A 297 7.94 -15.62 -0.49
N SER A 298 7.24 -14.51 -0.25
CA SER A 298 6.85 -13.57 -1.29
C SER A 298 8.04 -12.92 -1.98
N PHE A 299 9.14 -12.65 -1.29
CA PHE A 299 10.36 -12.11 -1.90
C PHE A 299 10.94 -13.07 -2.96
N PHE A 300 10.91 -14.40 -2.72
CA PHE A 300 11.33 -15.38 -3.74
C PHE A 300 10.46 -15.33 -4.98
N VAL A 301 9.14 -15.31 -4.81
CA VAL A 301 8.20 -15.26 -5.94
C VAL A 301 8.35 -13.93 -6.69
N ASN A 302 8.42 -12.80 -5.95
CA ASN A 302 8.57 -11.48 -6.53
C ASN A 302 9.81 -11.35 -7.43
N ARG A 303 10.94 -11.88 -6.99
CA ARG A 303 12.20 -11.83 -7.76
C ARG A 303 12.05 -12.36 -9.18
N TYR A 304 11.26 -13.40 -9.37
CA TYR A 304 11.08 -14.06 -10.67
C TYR A 304 9.81 -13.59 -11.39
N LEU A 305 8.73 -13.31 -10.66
CA LEU A 305 7.44 -13.01 -11.27
C LEU A 305 7.30 -11.53 -11.65
N MET A 306 7.61 -10.61 -10.73
CA MET A 306 7.41 -9.17 -10.94
C MET A 306 8.73 -8.39 -10.93
N ALA A 307 9.73 -8.85 -10.19
CA ALA A 307 11.02 -8.18 -9.97
C ALA A 307 10.86 -6.72 -9.51
N ASP A 308 9.96 -6.47 -8.56
CA ASP A 308 9.66 -5.16 -8.01
C ASP A 308 10.36 -4.98 -6.66
N ALA A 309 11.49 -4.24 -6.66
CA ALA A 309 12.24 -3.96 -5.43
C ALA A 309 11.45 -3.07 -4.44
N ASP A 310 10.54 -2.23 -4.93
CA ASP A 310 9.85 -1.22 -4.15
C ASP A 310 8.85 -1.86 -3.15
N ILE A 311 8.14 -2.92 -3.55
CA ILE A 311 7.25 -3.65 -2.63
C ILE A 311 8.03 -4.46 -1.58
N ASP A 312 9.21 -5.01 -1.94
CA ASP A 312 10.10 -5.67 -0.99
C ASP A 312 10.53 -4.67 0.09
N GLN A 313 11.04 -3.50 -0.31
CA GLN A 313 11.51 -2.45 0.59
C GLN A 313 10.39 -1.98 1.53
N ARG A 314 9.20 -1.69 0.99
CA ARG A 314 8.04 -1.29 1.81
C ARG A 314 7.66 -2.38 2.82
N THR A 315 7.67 -3.64 2.41
CA THR A 315 7.33 -4.76 3.29
C THR A 315 8.38 -4.95 4.38
N ILE A 316 9.68 -4.86 4.04
CA ILE A 316 10.79 -4.94 4.99
C ILE A 316 10.69 -3.81 6.03
N LEU A 317 10.46 -2.57 5.60
CA LEU A 317 10.32 -1.42 6.50
C LEU A 317 9.06 -1.50 7.38
N ALA A 318 7.94 -1.95 6.82
CA ALA A 318 6.71 -2.17 7.60
C ALA A 318 6.92 -3.20 8.72
N LEU A 319 7.61 -4.29 8.43
CA LEU A 319 7.95 -5.34 9.39
C LEU A 319 8.93 -4.85 10.46
N ARG A 320 9.94 -4.07 10.07
CA ARG A 320 10.93 -3.51 10.99
C ARG A 320 10.29 -2.51 11.95
N GLY A 321 9.49 -1.59 11.44
CA GLY A 321 8.96 -0.45 12.16
C GLY A 321 10.06 0.56 12.54
N ASN A 322 9.86 1.33 13.63
CA ASN A 322 10.81 2.33 14.11
C ASN A 322 11.86 1.76 15.07
N ASP A 323 12.98 2.46 15.18
CA ASP A 323 14.01 2.20 16.20
C ASP A 323 13.58 2.77 17.58
N PRO A 324 14.10 2.17 18.67
CA PRO A 324 14.80 0.90 18.72
C PRO A 324 13.87 -0.31 18.56
N MET A 325 14.35 -1.38 17.93
CA MET A 325 13.61 -2.66 17.88
C MET A 325 13.66 -3.32 19.26
N THR A 326 12.56 -3.25 20.00
CA THR A 326 12.47 -3.79 21.37
C THR A 326 11.71 -5.11 21.45
N ARG A 327 11.13 -5.58 20.35
CA ARG A 327 10.30 -6.80 20.28
C ARG A 327 10.60 -7.59 19.02
N HIS A 328 10.33 -8.88 19.06
CA HIS A 328 10.36 -9.72 17.86
C HIS A 328 9.30 -9.29 16.86
N ILE A 329 9.64 -9.34 15.57
CA ILE A 329 8.73 -9.05 14.47
C ILE A 329 7.52 -9.97 14.57
N ASN A 330 6.33 -9.43 14.42
CA ASN A 330 5.06 -10.12 14.63
C ASN A 330 4.98 -10.84 16.00
N THR A 331 5.80 -10.46 16.99
CA THR A 331 5.92 -11.11 18.30
C THR A 331 6.45 -12.57 18.27
N ILE A 332 7.02 -13.00 17.15
CA ILE A 332 7.49 -14.37 16.90
C ILE A 332 9.01 -14.33 16.66
N VAL A 333 9.77 -15.16 17.40
CA VAL A 333 11.24 -15.20 17.32
C VAL A 333 11.72 -15.53 15.90
N ASP A 334 11.18 -16.61 15.32
CA ASP A 334 11.56 -17.08 13.98
C ASP A 334 11.30 -16.03 12.91
N TYR A 335 10.29 -15.18 13.08
CA TYR A 335 9.94 -14.13 12.12
C TYR A 335 10.96 -13.00 12.09
N SER A 336 11.65 -12.72 13.21
CA SER A 336 12.79 -11.82 13.20
C SER A 336 13.97 -12.39 12.40
N LEU A 337 14.20 -13.72 12.47
CA LEU A 337 15.22 -14.39 11.67
C LEU A 337 14.85 -14.41 10.18
N LEU A 338 13.61 -14.71 9.85
CA LEU A 338 13.12 -14.68 8.47
C LEU A 338 13.17 -13.27 7.87
N TRP A 339 12.95 -12.24 8.68
CA TRP A 339 13.12 -10.86 8.26
C TRP A 339 14.58 -10.56 7.87
N LEU A 340 15.56 -10.98 8.70
CA LEU A 340 16.99 -10.82 8.39
C LEU A 340 17.36 -11.53 7.09
N LEU A 341 16.89 -12.78 6.91
CA LEU A 341 17.10 -13.53 5.66
C LEU A 341 16.41 -12.84 4.47
N GLY A 342 15.26 -12.22 4.67
CA GLY A 342 14.56 -11.45 3.64
C GLY A 342 15.32 -10.20 3.21
N VAL A 343 15.92 -9.47 4.15
CA VAL A 343 16.80 -8.33 3.86
C VAL A 343 18.03 -8.76 3.04
N ASP A 344 18.68 -9.85 3.45
CA ASP A 344 19.81 -10.41 2.73
C ASP A 344 19.44 -10.84 1.31
N TYR A 345 18.35 -11.56 1.16
CA TYR A 345 17.81 -12.00 -0.13
C TYR A 345 17.46 -10.82 -1.06
N HIS A 346 16.86 -9.75 -0.51
CA HIS A 346 16.61 -8.51 -1.24
C HIS A 346 17.93 -7.88 -1.73
N ASN A 347 18.90 -7.75 -0.84
CA ASN A 347 20.21 -7.18 -1.18
C ASN A 347 20.95 -8.01 -2.26
N GLU A 348 20.94 -9.34 -2.16
CA GLU A 348 21.48 -10.23 -3.20
C GLU A 348 20.80 -10.02 -4.57
N GLY A 349 19.46 -9.78 -4.57
CA GLY A 349 18.70 -9.61 -5.80
C GLY A 349 18.87 -8.27 -6.49
N TYR A 350 18.95 -7.21 -5.72
CA TYR A 350 18.90 -5.84 -6.24
C TYR A 350 20.19 -5.04 -6.02
N GLY A 351 21.10 -5.48 -5.13
CA GLY A 351 22.36 -4.80 -4.83
C GLY A 351 22.17 -3.41 -4.21
N ASP A 352 21.05 -3.18 -3.50
CA ASP A 352 20.71 -1.87 -2.93
C ASP A 352 21.39 -1.65 -1.58
N ARG A 353 22.66 -1.25 -1.65
CA ARG A 353 23.47 -0.99 -0.48
C ARG A 353 22.95 0.16 0.38
N GLU A 354 22.39 1.21 -0.22
CA GLU A 354 21.81 2.35 0.49
C GLU A 354 20.64 1.87 1.37
N PHE A 355 19.78 1.01 0.81
CA PHE A 355 18.69 0.41 1.55
C PHE A 355 19.17 -0.54 2.66
N LEU A 356 20.17 -1.36 2.38
CA LEU A 356 20.76 -2.25 3.38
C LEU A 356 21.32 -1.46 4.56
N GLU A 357 22.07 -0.38 4.33
CA GLU A 357 22.62 0.49 5.37
C GLU A 357 21.50 1.20 6.18
N LEU A 358 20.35 1.46 5.55
CA LEU A 358 19.17 2.05 6.23
C LEU A 358 18.52 1.09 7.22
N VAL A 359 18.45 -0.20 6.90
CA VAL A 359 17.70 -1.19 7.70
C VAL A 359 18.57 -1.99 8.67
N TYR A 360 19.89 -1.95 8.48
CA TYR A 360 20.88 -2.64 9.32
C TYR A 360 21.15 -1.82 10.59
#